data_888cc53ef04cf6e8d5cbb85a633a8f95
#
_entry.id   888cc53ef04cf6e8d5cbb85a633a8f95
#
_cell.length_a   1.000
_cell.length_b   1.000
_cell.length_c   1.000
_cell.angle_alpha   90.00
_cell.angle_beta   90.00
_cell.angle_gamma   90.00
#
_symmetry.space_group_name_H-M   'P 1'
#
loop_
_entity.id
_entity.type
_entity.pdbx_description
1 polymer ?
#
loop_
_entity_poly.entity_id
_entity_poly.type
_entity_poly.pdbx_seq_one_letter_code
_entity_poly.pdbx_strand_id
1 'polypeptide(L)'
;VKTKQYHVEFEPIGRRGECPSDESLLEAAHRLGIELVSLCGGRGTCHRCKIQVLSGKASSPTASEQEHLTPEELANGYRLACQAYPLGDCTVHVPAESLTAPQRTQVEGQQVKVTPNPPVRAYNIEMSPPSLSDLRADAERMVQALNQQRGVSCRSVDTEVLRGLSPLLRSWDWKAQLSVRGAEVVAVLPPASAQLGLAIDLGTTKIAGYLVDLGSGETLAAQGIMNPQISYGEDVIARLSRVSRSPSGDTGAQKLVVEAIDRLAADLCAMIEARPENIVEAVVVGNTAMHHLLLRLPVDQLGRSPFVPAVSGPMDTKVRDVGLHLAPGAYLHTPPNIAGFVGGDHVAMLLATDMPRRNGLVLALDIGTNTEVALVRNGEIASVSCASGPAFEGAHIKDGMRAAPGAIERLRLVDNSIEYQTIGGQPPVGLCGSGILDAMAQLYLAGVLDKSGRLGDHPRVRSRAGQREFVLVSEEERDGRPAICITQGDIRELQLAKGAIRTGINVLLESTGCSEQDIEEVVIAGAFGSYIDVSSAVTVGMLPPLPLDRFHQVGNAAGTGARLVLTSMGKRSEAQAMARRIQYIELTTAPQFHDTFIKATQIG
;
A
#
# COMPACT_ATOMS: atom_id res chain seq x y z
N VAL A 1 18.62 -36.99 -19.37
CA VAL A 1 17.22 -36.73 -19.03
C VAL A 1 17.06 -35.20 -19.08
N LYS A 2 16.20 -34.68 -19.95
CA LYS A 2 15.93 -33.22 -19.96
C LYS A 2 15.19 -32.89 -18.66
N THR A 3 15.81 -32.11 -17.77
CA THR A 3 15.18 -31.59 -16.55
C THR A 3 13.98 -30.75 -16.93
N LYS A 4 12.83 -30.97 -16.31
CA LYS A 4 11.65 -30.16 -16.53
C LYS A 4 11.87 -28.76 -15.98
N GLN A 5 11.46 -27.75 -16.72
CA GLN A 5 11.48 -26.35 -16.30
C GLN A 5 10.07 -25.95 -15.84
N TYR A 6 9.99 -25.22 -14.75
CA TYR A 6 8.76 -24.70 -14.19
C TYR A 6 8.88 -23.19 -13.97
N HIS A 7 7.79 -22.49 -14.12
CA HIS A 7 7.76 -21.05 -13.85
C HIS A 7 7.54 -20.81 -12.35
N VAL A 8 8.46 -20.08 -11.70
CA VAL A 8 8.37 -19.74 -10.29
C VAL A 8 8.31 -18.22 -10.14
N GLU A 9 7.34 -17.75 -9.35
CA GLU A 9 7.16 -16.36 -8.99
C GLU A 9 7.33 -16.17 -7.50
N PHE A 10 8.20 -15.20 -7.10
CA PHE A 10 8.49 -14.90 -5.70
C PHE A 10 7.82 -13.58 -5.29
N GLU A 11 6.79 -13.69 -4.45
CA GLU A 11 6.05 -12.59 -3.88
C GLU A 11 6.50 -12.29 -2.43
N PRO A 12 6.49 -11.06 -1.98
CA PRO A 12 6.02 -9.82 -2.61
C PRO A 12 7.10 -9.11 -3.44
N ILE A 13 8.21 -9.77 -3.78
CA ILE A 13 9.34 -9.17 -4.50
C ILE A 13 8.99 -8.94 -5.98
N GLY A 14 8.01 -9.71 -6.51
CA GLY A 14 7.57 -9.66 -7.90
C GLY A 14 8.60 -10.23 -8.87
N ARG A 15 9.52 -11.06 -8.39
CA ARG A 15 10.57 -11.67 -9.21
C ARG A 15 10.14 -13.03 -9.71
N ARG A 16 10.30 -13.28 -10.98
CA ARG A 16 9.87 -14.53 -11.63
C ARG A 16 10.94 -15.08 -12.57
N GLY A 17 10.90 -16.38 -12.81
CA GLY A 17 11.79 -17.04 -13.75
C GLY A 17 11.57 -18.53 -13.82
N GLU A 18 12.25 -19.17 -14.78
CA GLU A 18 12.25 -20.63 -14.90
C GLU A 18 13.11 -21.25 -13.82
N CYS A 19 12.63 -22.33 -13.22
CA CYS A 19 13.32 -23.13 -12.20
C CYS A 19 13.32 -24.60 -12.64
N PRO A 20 14.49 -25.21 -12.83
CA PRO A 20 14.60 -26.65 -13.09
C PRO A 20 14.02 -27.46 -11.93
N SER A 21 13.43 -28.60 -12.22
CA SER A 21 12.83 -29.48 -11.18
C SER A 21 13.83 -30.05 -10.18
N ASP A 22 15.12 -29.96 -10.44
CA ASP A 22 16.25 -30.38 -9.61
C ASP A 22 16.98 -29.18 -8.94
N GLU A 23 16.53 -27.96 -9.16
CA GLU A 23 16.98 -26.75 -8.47
C GLU A 23 16.05 -26.45 -7.29
N SER A 24 16.61 -26.14 -6.11
CA SER A 24 15.81 -25.73 -4.96
C SER A 24 15.23 -24.33 -5.14
N LEU A 25 14.11 -24.02 -4.47
CA LEU A 25 13.54 -22.69 -4.49
C LEU A 25 14.47 -21.62 -3.89
N LEU A 26 15.43 -22.02 -3.02
CA LEU A 26 16.48 -21.13 -2.52
C LEU A 26 17.49 -20.77 -3.62
N GLU A 27 17.97 -21.76 -4.36
CA GLU A 27 18.92 -21.55 -5.45
C GLU A 27 18.27 -20.73 -6.58
N ALA A 28 17.02 -21.05 -6.92
CA ALA A 28 16.23 -20.26 -7.87
C ALA A 28 16.05 -18.81 -7.40
N ALA A 29 15.73 -18.58 -6.12
CA ALA A 29 15.64 -17.26 -5.55
C ALA A 29 16.97 -16.50 -5.67
N HIS A 30 18.09 -17.10 -5.24
CA HIS A 30 19.41 -16.48 -5.33
C HIS A 30 19.82 -16.17 -6.80
N ARG A 31 19.55 -17.09 -7.73
CA ARG A 31 19.82 -16.90 -9.16
C ARG A 31 18.99 -15.76 -9.73
N LEU A 32 17.76 -15.59 -9.27
CA LEU A 32 16.88 -14.48 -9.63
C LEU A 32 17.19 -13.20 -8.85
N GLY A 33 18.23 -13.19 -8.00
CA GLY A 33 18.68 -12.03 -7.25
C GLY A 33 17.85 -11.71 -6.02
N ILE A 34 17.16 -12.69 -5.47
CA ILE A 34 16.44 -12.59 -4.20
C ILE A 34 17.35 -13.09 -3.10
N GLU A 35 17.76 -12.23 -2.19
CA GLU A 35 18.65 -12.57 -1.10
C GLU A 35 17.87 -13.20 0.07
N LEU A 36 17.43 -14.45 -0.12
CA LEU A 36 16.90 -15.26 0.97
C LEU A 36 18.01 -15.62 1.97
N VAL A 37 17.73 -15.39 3.26
CA VAL A 37 18.69 -15.73 4.32
C VAL A 37 18.90 -17.23 4.38
N SER A 38 20.15 -17.69 4.19
CA SER A 38 20.52 -19.08 4.31
C SER A 38 21.83 -19.25 5.08
N LEU A 39 21.80 -19.07 6.41
CA LEU A 39 22.98 -19.15 7.27
C LEU A 39 23.64 -20.52 7.28
N CYS A 40 22.90 -21.59 6.96
CA CYS A 40 23.43 -22.94 6.91
C CYS A 40 23.93 -23.35 5.51
N GLY A 41 23.90 -22.47 4.52
CA GLY A 41 24.31 -22.80 3.15
C GLY A 41 23.42 -23.85 2.48
N GLY A 42 22.11 -23.83 2.71
CA GLY A 42 21.14 -24.73 2.06
C GLY A 42 20.92 -26.09 2.77
N ARG A 43 21.54 -26.32 3.93
CA ARG A 43 21.45 -27.60 4.64
C ARG A 43 20.16 -27.86 5.42
N GLY A 44 19.23 -26.88 5.46
CA GLY A 44 17.95 -27.02 6.17
C GLY A 44 18.03 -26.89 7.70
N THR A 45 19.18 -26.47 8.26
CA THR A 45 19.43 -26.50 9.72
C THR A 45 19.28 -25.11 10.40
N CYS A 46 19.16 -24.00 9.67
CA CYS A 46 19.04 -22.67 10.26
C CYS A 46 17.61 -22.13 10.24
N HIS A 47 16.72 -22.72 9.46
CA HIS A 47 15.29 -22.41 9.28
C HIS A 47 14.99 -20.95 8.89
N ARG A 48 16.00 -20.20 8.39
CA ARG A 48 15.86 -18.79 8.04
C ARG A 48 15.31 -18.54 6.65
N CYS A 49 15.41 -19.51 5.73
CA CYS A 49 14.89 -19.42 4.37
C CYS A 49 13.40 -19.85 4.28
N LYS A 50 12.60 -19.47 5.26
CA LYS A 50 11.16 -19.80 5.29
C LYS A 50 10.44 -19.08 4.15
N ILE A 51 9.64 -19.82 3.41
CA ILE A 51 8.76 -19.33 2.33
C ILE A 51 7.39 -19.97 2.49
N GLN A 52 6.38 -19.42 1.80
CA GLN A 52 5.05 -20.03 1.73
C GLN A 52 4.67 -20.27 0.26
N VAL A 53 4.34 -21.47 -0.11
CA VAL A 53 3.81 -21.80 -1.44
C VAL A 53 2.34 -21.40 -1.48
N LEU A 54 2.03 -20.32 -2.20
CA LEU A 54 0.67 -19.76 -2.31
C LEU A 54 -0.17 -20.50 -3.34
N SER A 55 0.46 -20.92 -4.45
CA SER A 55 -0.20 -21.67 -5.52
C SER A 55 0.81 -22.58 -6.21
N GLY A 56 0.30 -23.62 -6.90
CA GLY A 56 1.13 -24.60 -7.59
C GLY A 56 1.53 -25.78 -6.70
N LYS A 57 2.61 -26.48 -7.06
CA LYS A 57 3.07 -27.68 -6.35
C LYS A 57 4.57 -27.65 -6.11
N ALA A 58 4.97 -27.92 -4.88
CA ALA A 58 6.35 -28.19 -4.49
C ALA A 58 6.52 -29.63 -3.98
N SER A 59 7.76 -30.09 -3.84
CA SER A 59 8.11 -31.39 -3.27
C SER A 59 7.46 -31.59 -1.90
N SER A 60 7.28 -32.85 -1.48
CA SER A 60 6.78 -33.15 -0.13
C SER A 60 7.72 -32.61 0.95
N PRO A 61 7.20 -32.19 2.12
CA PRO A 61 8.03 -31.76 3.23
C PRO A 61 9.07 -32.78 3.64
N THR A 62 10.30 -32.31 3.85
CA THR A 62 11.42 -33.15 4.33
C THR A 62 11.31 -33.42 5.84
N ALA A 63 12.09 -34.39 6.37
CA ALA A 63 12.13 -34.64 7.81
C ALA A 63 12.55 -33.41 8.62
N SER A 64 13.51 -32.62 8.12
CA SER A 64 13.94 -31.36 8.75
C SER A 64 12.80 -30.33 8.80
N GLU A 65 11.99 -30.21 7.75
CA GLU A 65 10.83 -29.31 7.74
C GLU A 65 9.73 -29.75 8.70
N GLN A 66 9.49 -31.09 8.79
CA GLN A 66 8.50 -31.64 9.73
C GLN A 66 8.91 -31.49 11.20
N GLU A 67 10.20 -31.43 11.48
CA GLU A 67 10.74 -31.23 12.84
C GLU A 67 10.65 -29.76 13.26
N HIS A 68 10.76 -28.81 12.33
CA HIS A 68 10.95 -27.39 12.64
C HIS A 68 9.80 -26.45 12.23
N LEU A 69 8.91 -26.89 11.34
CA LEU A 69 7.67 -26.19 11.00
C LEU A 69 6.51 -26.86 11.73
N THR A 70 5.60 -26.05 12.25
CA THR A 70 4.41 -26.61 12.91
C THR A 70 3.50 -27.31 11.89
N PRO A 71 2.67 -28.27 12.33
CA PRO A 71 1.69 -28.90 11.45
C PRO A 71 0.76 -27.89 10.75
N GLU A 72 0.45 -26.79 11.43
CA GLU A 72 -0.38 -25.70 10.89
C GLU A 72 0.39 -24.92 9.81
N GLU A 73 1.66 -24.61 10.01
CA GLU A 73 2.50 -23.97 8.99
C GLU A 73 2.62 -24.83 7.74
N LEU A 74 2.90 -26.13 7.91
CA LEU A 74 2.98 -27.06 6.77
C LEU A 74 1.66 -27.17 6.02
N ALA A 75 0.54 -27.22 6.74
CA ALA A 75 -0.81 -27.22 6.13
C ALA A 75 -1.13 -25.93 5.38
N ASN A 76 -0.57 -24.79 5.84
CA ASN A 76 -0.70 -23.48 5.19
C ASN A 76 0.33 -23.24 4.08
N GLY A 77 1.10 -24.26 3.69
CA GLY A 77 2.06 -24.19 2.59
C GLY A 77 3.43 -23.61 2.94
N TYR A 78 3.74 -23.40 4.22
CA TYR A 78 5.09 -22.96 4.60
C TYR A 78 6.12 -24.05 4.38
N ARG A 79 7.28 -23.67 3.86
CA ARG A 79 8.39 -24.54 3.48
C ARG A 79 9.74 -23.86 3.78
N LEU A 80 10.80 -24.63 3.84
CA LEU A 80 12.17 -24.12 3.79
C LEU A 80 12.62 -24.08 2.33
N ALA A 81 12.91 -22.92 1.77
CA ALA A 81 13.24 -22.76 0.36
C ALA A 81 14.40 -23.66 -0.10
N CYS A 82 15.37 -23.90 0.78
CA CYS A 82 16.50 -24.77 0.50
C CYS A 82 16.15 -26.28 0.46
N GLN A 83 14.97 -26.66 0.94
CA GLN A 83 14.50 -28.06 0.99
C GLN A 83 13.30 -28.28 0.05
N ALA A 84 12.77 -27.22 -0.56
CA ALA A 84 11.61 -27.28 -1.43
C ALA A 84 12.03 -27.16 -2.91
N TYR A 85 11.48 -28.05 -3.74
CA TYR A 85 11.73 -28.13 -5.19
C TYR A 85 10.41 -27.97 -5.93
N PRO A 86 10.35 -27.26 -7.07
CA PRO A 86 9.11 -27.13 -7.83
C PRO A 86 8.73 -28.43 -8.52
N LEU A 87 7.45 -28.78 -8.48
CA LEU A 87 6.85 -29.91 -9.20
C LEU A 87 5.84 -29.45 -10.26
N GLY A 88 5.69 -28.16 -10.43
CA GLY A 88 4.82 -27.42 -11.36
C GLY A 88 5.08 -25.94 -11.22
N ASP A 89 4.45 -25.15 -12.09
CA ASP A 89 4.47 -23.69 -11.93
C ASP A 89 3.92 -23.32 -10.56
N CYS A 90 4.60 -22.41 -9.85
CA CYS A 90 4.21 -22.04 -8.50
C CYS A 90 4.49 -20.57 -8.17
N THR A 91 3.64 -20.01 -7.31
CA THR A 91 3.81 -18.70 -6.69
C THR A 91 4.22 -18.90 -5.23
N VAL A 92 5.29 -18.24 -4.84
CA VAL A 92 5.93 -18.40 -3.53
C VAL A 92 5.94 -17.03 -2.83
N HIS A 93 5.37 -16.97 -1.65
CA HIS A 93 5.52 -15.80 -0.77
C HIS A 93 6.81 -15.90 0.03
N VAL A 94 7.60 -14.82 0.02
CA VAL A 94 8.81 -14.66 0.81
C VAL A 94 8.51 -13.73 2.00
N PRO A 95 8.41 -14.25 3.23
CA PRO A 95 8.24 -13.41 4.41
C PRO A 95 9.39 -12.43 4.57
N ALA A 96 9.11 -11.23 5.10
CA ALA A 96 10.11 -10.17 5.27
C ALA A 96 11.30 -10.60 6.13
N GLU A 97 11.06 -11.44 7.15
CA GLU A 97 12.09 -12.01 8.03
C GLU A 97 13.04 -13.00 7.33
N SER A 98 12.66 -13.48 6.15
CA SER A 98 13.48 -14.38 5.33
C SER A 98 14.38 -13.67 4.34
N LEU A 99 14.28 -12.34 4.24
CA LEU A 99 15.13 -11.50 3.39
C LEU A 99 16.29 -10.90 4.18
N THR A 100 17.45 -10.77 3.54
CA THR A 100 18.64 -10.11 4.13
C THR A 100 18.52 -8.60 4.17
N ALA A 101 17.73 -8.03 3.28
CA ALA A 101 17.51 -6.59 3.20
C ALA A 101 16.01 -6.27 3.11
N PRO A 102 15.48 -5.36 3.94
CA PRO A 102 14.09 -4.93 3.86
C PRO A 102 13.82 -4.19 2.55
N GLN A 103 12.66 -4.45 1.96
CA GLN A 103 12.20 -3.68 0.81
C GLN A 103 11.90 -2.23 1.22
N ARG A 104 12.12 -1.28 0.29
CA ARG A 104 11.81 0.13 0.50
C ARG A 104 10.29 0.33 0.51
N THR A 105 9.71 0.47 1.71
CA THR A 105 8.30 0.82 1.90
C THR A 105 8.22 2.30 2.21
N GLN A 106 7.45 3.03 1.40
CA GLN A 106 7.39 4.48 1.54
C GLN A 106 6.36 4.87 2.61
N VAL A 107 6.85 5.41 3.70
CA VAL A 107 6.05 6.02 4.78
C VAL A 107 6.20 7.54 4.83
N GLU A 108 7.15 8.09 4.06
CA GLU A 108 7.43 9.52 4.03
C GLU A 108 6.33 10.27 3.27
N GLY A 109 5.83 11.33 3.87
CA GLY A 109 4.86 12.26 3.29
C GLY A 109 5.07 13.63 3.90
N GLN A 110 4.48 14.65 3.30
CA GLN A 110 4.58 16.02 3.81
C GLN A 110 4.01 16.11 5.23
N GLN A 111 4.70 16.82 6.12
CA GLN A 111 4.17 17.15 7.44
C GLN A 111 3.23 18.36 7.34
N VAL A 112 1.95 18.12 7.53
CA VAL A 112 0.94 19.18 7.61
C VAL A 112 0.66 19.47 9.08
N LYS A 113 0.96 20.69 9.54
CA LYS A 113 0.64 21.11 10.91
C LYS A 113 -0.85 21.36 11.04
N VAL A 114 -1.50 20.65 11.95
CA VAL A 114 -2.89 20.84 12.34
C VAL A 114 -2.95 20.94 13.86
N THR A 115 -3.74 21.87 14.37
CA THR A 115 -4.05 21.88 15.82
C THR A 115 -4.90 20.67 16.15
N PRO A 116 -4.42 19.77 17.04
CA PRO A 116 -5.13 18.54 17.34
C PRO A 116 -6.52 18.83 17.95
N ASN A 117 -7.50 18.15 17.42
CA ASN A 117 -8.85 18.08 17.96
C ASN A 117 -9.41 16.68 17.66
N PRO A 118 -8.79 15.64 18.24
CA PRO A 118 -9.16 14.25 17.94
C PRO A 118 -10.56 13.92 18.48
N PRO A 119 -11.20 12.87 17.94
CA PRO A 119 -12.51 12.40 18.41
C PRO A 119 -12.46 11.83 19.82
N VAL A 120 -11.29 11.34 20.26
CA VAL A 120 -11.07 10.77 21.59
C VAL A 120 -10.21 11.73 22.40
N ARG A 121 -10.63 12.04 23.62
CA ARG A 121 -9.91 12.94 24.54
C ARG A 121 -9.52 12.20 25.82
N ALA A 122 -8.31 12.50 26.34
CA ALA A 122 -7.81 11.95 27.58
C ALA A 122 -8.18 12.83 28.78
N TYR A 123 -8.59 12.19 29.88
CA TYR A 123 -8.91 12.85 31.13
C TYR A 123 -8.32 12.07 32.31
N ASN A 124 -7.40 12.67 33.05
CA ASN A 124 -6.93 12.11 34.30
C ASN A 124 -7.93 12.43 35.41
N ILE A 125 -8.34 11.40 36.14
CA ILE A 125 -9.26 11.51 37.28
C ILE A 125 -8.70 10.80 38.50
N GLU A 126 -9.15 11.23 39.67
CA GLU A 126 -8.88 10.60 40.95
C GLU A 126 -10.23 10.37 41.67
N MET A 127 -10.42 9.18 42.25
CA MET A 127 -11.67 8.79 42.90
C MET A 127 -11.41 8.30 44.30
N SER A 128 -12.36 8.52 45.20
CA SER A 128 -12.33 7.86 46.50
C SER A 128 -12.69 6.38 46.35
N PRO A 129 -12.01 5.47 47.08
CA PRO A 129 -12.38 4.06 47.09
C PRO A 129 -13.80 3.86 47.68
N PRO A 130 -14.46 2.74 47.35
CA PRO A 130 -15.75 2.40 47.97
C PRO A 130 -15.61 2.20 49.49
N SER A 131 -16.67 2.51 50.21
CA SER A 131 -16.75 2.32 51.67
C SER A 131 -18.12 1.82 52.03
N LEU A 132 -18.32 1.41 53.30
CA LEU A 132 -19.62 0.98 53.76
C LEU A 132 -20.69 2.10 53.71
N SER A 133 -20.26 3.37 53.65
CA SER A 133 -21.15 4.54 53.48
C SER A 133 -21.27 4.98 52.00
N ASP A 134 -20.50 4.40 51.09
CA ASP A 134 -20.54 4.72 49.66
C ASP A 134 -20.40 3.43 48.82
N LEU A 135 -21.55 2.84 48.52
CA LEU A 135 -21.69 1.56 47.81
C LEU A 135 -21.96 1.73 46.30
N ARG A 136 -21.69 2.91 45.72
CA ARG A 136 -21.84 3.12 44.27
C ARG A 136 -20.98 2.14 43.49
N ALA A 137 -21.50 1.68 42.36
CA ALA A 137 -20.72 0.84 41.43
C ALA A 137 -19.49 1.58 40.91
N ASP A 138 -18.44 0.85 40.59
CA ASP A 138 -17.17 1.41 40.13
C ASP A 138 -17.31 2.25 38.84
N ALA A 139 -18.14 1.80 37.90
CA ALA A 139 -18.40 2.53 36.65
C ALA A 139 -19.15 3.86 36.91
N GLU A 140 -20.17 3.84 37.77
CA GLU A 140 -20.93 5.03 38.13
C GLU A 140 -20.08 6.04 38.90
N ARG A 141 -19.23 5.56 39.81
CA ARG A 141 -18.22 6.34 40.52
C ARG A 141 -17.26 7.01 39.57
N MET A 142 -16.73 6.27 38.59
CA MET A 142 -15.80 6.74 37.56
C MET A 142 -16.43 7.81 36.67
N VAL A 143 -17.62 7.54 36.13
CA VAL A 143 -18.34 8.49 35.26
C VAL A 143 -18.73 9.76 36.02
N GLN A 144 -19.17 9.63 37.27
CA GLN A 144 -19.48 10.79 38.09
C GLN A 144 -18.24 11.63 38.39
N ALA A 145 -17.12 11.00 38.78
CA ALA A 145 -15.87 11.70 39.03
C ALA A 145 -15.40 12.43 37.77
N LEU A 146 -15.43 11.77 36.59
CA LEU A 146 -15.11 12.36 35.32
C LEU A 146 -15.95 13.62 35.02
N ASN A 147 -17.27 13.48 35.11
CA ASN A 147 -18.20 14.57 34.81
C ASN A 147 -18.00 15.76 35.78
N GLN A 148 -17.80 15.49 37.08
CA GLN A 148 -17.59 16.53 38.08
C GLN A 148 -16.23 17.22 37.99
N GLN A 149 -15.16 16.45 37.80
CA GLN A 149 -13.79 17.01 37.79
C GLN A 149 -13.44 17.68 36.46
N ARG A 150 -14.01 17.22 35.33
CA ARG A 150 -13.63 17.67 33.99
C ARG A 150 -14.75 18.39 33.23
N GLY A 151 -15.94 18.49 33.79
CA GLY A 151 -17.07 19.20 33.18
C GLY A 151 -17.55 18.55 31.86
N VAL A 152 -17.31 17.25 31.67
CA VAL A 152 -17.78 16.50 30.50
C VAL A 152 -19.15 15.88 30.77
N SER A 153 -19.86 15.50 29.71
CA SER A 153 -21.19 14.87 29.81
C SER A 153 -21.11 13.40 29.37
N CYS A 154 -20.21 12.63 30.01
CA CYS A 154 -20.10 11.20 29.76
C CYS A 154 -21.31 10.46 30.30
N ARG A 155 -21.83 9.47 29.54
CA ARG A 155 -23.07 8.73 29.87
C ARG A 155 -22.91 7.23 29.84
N SER A 156 -21.89 6.71 29.17
CA SER A 156 -21.70 5.28 29.00
C SER A 156 -20.22 4.88 29.09
N VAL A 157 -20.01 3.62 29.39
CA VAL A 157 -18.71 2.96 29.39
C VAL A 157 -18.84 1.76 28.45
N ASP A 158 -17.90 1.58 27.55
CA ASP A 158 -17.89 0.42 26.67
C ASP A 158 -17.88 -0.89 27.48
N THR A 159 -18.59 -1.91 27.00
CA THR A 159 -18.76 -3.17 27.74
C THR A 159 -17.44 -3.92 27.93
N GLU A 160 -16.52 -3.87 26.94
CA GLU A 160 -15.21 -4.49 27.09
C GLU A 160 -14.32 -3.75 28.09
N VAL A 161 -14.47 -2.43 28.20
CA VAL A 161 -13.82 -1.64 29.25
C VAL A 161 -14.35 -2.03 30.62
N LEU A 162 -15.68 -2.23 30.78
CA LEU A 162 -16.29 -2.64 32.03
C LEU A 162 -15.75 -3.99 32.56
N ARG A 163 -15.46 -4.93 31.68
CA ARG A 163 -14.94 -6.26 32.04
C ARG A 163 -13.62 -6.21 32.81
N GLY A 164 -12.77 -5.20 32.50
CA GLY A 164 -11.49 -5.00 33.21
C GLY A 164 -11.50 -3.93 34.28
N LEU A 165 -12.57 -3.12 34.40
CA LEU A 165 -12.57 -1.87 35.14
C LEU A 165 -12.22 -2.02 36.64
N SER A 166 -12.92 -2.88 37.34
CA SER A 166 -12.83 -2.97 38.79
C SER A 166 -11.43 -3.38 39.30
N PRO A 167 -10.76 -4.40 38.74
CA PRO A 167 -9.38 -4.72 39.12
C PRO A 167 -8.39 -3.61 38.74
N LEU A 168 -8.55 -2.95 37.60
CA LEU A 168 -7.66 -1.88 37.16
C LEU A 168 -7.71 -0.67 38.09
N LEU A 169 -8.92 -0.19 38.47
CA LEU A 169 -9.06 0.92 39.40
C LEU A 169 -8.41 0.65 40.77
N ARG A 170 -8.50 -0.59 41.26
CA ARG A 170 -7.86 -1.00 42.53
C ARG A 170 -6.33 -1.07 42.37
N SER A 171 -5.81 -1.57 41.25
CA SER A 171 -4.37 -1.69 41.02
C SER A 171 -3.68 -0.33 40.89
N TRP A 172 -4.42 0.72 40.47
CA TRP A 172 -3.92 2.09 40.32
C TRP A 172 -4.36 3.04 41.44
N ASP A 173 -4.74 2.51 42.56
CA ASP A 173 -5.15 3.30 43.73
C ASP A 173 -6.20 4.37 43.40
N TRP A 174 -7.22 3.97 42.61
CA TRP A 174 -8.34 4.81 42.19
C TRP A 174 -7.97 6.05 41.36
N LYS A 175 -6.80 6.06 40.75
CA LYS A 175 -6.33 7.07 39.77
C LYS A 175 -6.28 6.45 38.39
N ALA A 176 -6.86 7.11 37.40
CA ALA A 176 -6.88 6.58 36.04
C ALA A 176 -6.91 7.71 35.03
N GLN A 177 -6.41 7.40 33.82
CA GLN A 177 -6.64 8.19 32.62
C GLN A 177 -7.79 7.55 31.82
N LEU A 178 -8.82 8.32 31.54
CA LEU A 178 -9.98 7.89 30.78
C LEU A 178 -9.89 8.43 29.36
N SER A 179 -10.07 7.59 28.38
CA SER A 179 -10.23 7.98 26.98
C SER A 179 -11.71 8.06 26.66
N VAL A 180 -12.19 9.25 26.28
CA VAL A 180 -13.62 9.52 26.06
C VAL A 180 -13.85 9.91 24.61
N ARG A 181 -14.75 9.19 23.92
CA ARG A 181 -15.22 9.50 22.57
C ARG A 181 -16.68 9.92 22.63
N GLY A 182 -16.95 11.20 22.35
CA GLY A 182 -18.29 11.75 22.52
C GLY A 182 -18.76 11.66 23.98
N ALA A 183 -19.75 10.79 24.29
CA ALA A 183 -20.26 10.56 25.61
C ALA A 183 -19.90 9.18 26.18
N GLU A 184 -18.97 8.45 25.58
CA GLU A 184 -18.59 7.09 25.95
C GLU A 184 -17.12 7.01 26.41
N VAL A 185 -16.85 6.31 27.52
CA VAL A 185 -15.50 5.89 27.92
C VAL A 185 -15.12 4.68 27.07
N VAL A 186 -14.08 4.81 26.24
CA VAL A 186 -13.60 3.78 25.29
C VAL A 186 -12.33 3.06 25.77
N ALA A 187 -11.60 3.67 26.72
CA ALA A 187 -10.46 3.03 27.37
C ALA A 187 -10.23 3.61 28.76
N VAL A 188 -9.66 2.80 29.64
CA VAL A 188 -9.18 3.18 30.99
C VAL A 188 -7.73 2.74 31.06
N LEU A 189 -6.84 3.69 31.27
CA LEU A 189 -5.38 3.52 31.23
C LEU A 189 -4.76 3.96 32.57
N PRO A 190 -3.52 3.54 32.89
CA PRO A 190 -2.78 4.10 34.01
C PRO A 190 -2.69 5.64 33.90
N PRO A 191 -2.57 6.34 35.02
CA PRO A 191 -2.42 7.80 35.02
C PRO A 191 -1.23 8.25 34.13
N ALA A 192 -1.43 9.33 33.38
CA ALA A 192 -0.42 9.91 32.49
C ALA A 192 0.09 8.98 31.37
N SER A 193 -0.69 7.99 30.98
CA SER A 193 -0.38 7.13 29.82
C SER A 193 -0.43 7.94 28.52
N ALA A 194 0.40 7.55 27.54
CA ALA A 194 0.26 8.06 26.18
C ALA A 194 -1.10 7.64 25.60
N GLN A 195 -1.81 8.59 24.99
CA GLN A 195 -3.06 8.32 24.27
C GLN A 195 -2.75 8.31 22.78
N LEU A 196 -2.75 7.12 22.20
CA LEU A 196 -2.28 6.89 20.85
C LEU A 196 -3.44 6.72 19.88
N GLY A 197 -3.19 7.10 18.65
CA GLY A 197 -4.00 6.79 17.48
C GLY A 197 -3.18 6.10 16.41
N LEU A 198 -3.85 5.28 15.60
CA LEU A 198 -3.25 4.55 14.49
C LEU A 198 -3.83 5.05 13.17
N ALA A 199 -3.00 5.62 12.30
CA ALA A 199 -3.39 5.94 10.93
C ALA A 199 -2.80 4.91 9.96
N ILE A 200 -3.63 4.35 9.10
CA ILE A 200 -3.26 3.33 8.11
C ILE A 200 -3.64 3.80 6.72
N ASP A 201 -2.68 3.74 5.81
CA ASP A 201 -2.90 3.78 4.37
C ASP A 201 -2.86 2.33 3.86
N LEU A 202 -4.04 1.78 3.57
CA LEU A 202 -4.25 0.42 3.12
C LEU A 202 -4.26 0.36 1.59
N GLY A 203 -3.08 0.38 0.99
CA GLY A 203 -2.92 0.23 -0.45
C GLY A 203 -3.15 -1.21 -0.93
N THR A 204 -3.35 -1.38 -2.22
CA THR A 204 -3.52 -2.70 -2.86
C THR A 204 -2.29 -3.58 -2.66
N THR A 205 -1.09 -3.02 -2.75
CA THR A 205 0.19 -3.72 -2.70
C THR A 205 0.92 -3.52 -1.37
N LYS A 206 0.82 -2.34 -0.76
CA LYS A 206 1.54 -1.95 0.46
C LYS A 206 0.59 -1.38 1.49
N ILE A 207 0.96 -1.52 2.76
CA ILE A 207 0.27 -0.92 3.90
C ILE A 207 1.28 -0.01 4.60
N ALA A 208 0.94 1.26 4.78
CA ALA A 208 1.73 2.19 5.59
C ALA A 208 0.98 2.50 6.89
N GLY A 209 1.66 2.35 8.03
CA GLY A 209 1.12 2.63 9.36
C GLY A 209 1.87 3.74 10.05
N TYR A 210 1.12 4.58 10.78
CA TYR A 210 1.63 5.72 11.54
C TYR A 210 1.01 5.71 12.93
N LEU A 211 1.86 5.65 13.94
CA LEU A 211 1.46 5.77 15.34
C LEU A 211 1.57 7.24 15.77
N VAL A 212 0.47 7.81 16.23
CA VAL A 212 0.34 9.25 16.47
C VAL A 212 -0.07 9.49 17.91
N ASP A 213 0.58 10.43 18.59
CA ASP A 213 0.11 10.99 19.86
C ASP A 213 -1.10 11.89 19.61
N LEU A 214 -2.25 11.53 20.16
CA LEU A 214 -3.49 12.28 19.92
C LEU A 214 -3.53 13.64 20.62
N GLY A 215 -2.70 13.84 21.64
CA GLY A 215 -2.61 15.11 22.38
C GLY A 215 -1.83 16.17 21.61
N SER A 216 -0.67 15.80 21.05
CA SER A 216 0.21 16.69 20.27
C SER A 216 -0.05 16.66 18.77
N GLY A 217 -0.60 15.57 18.25
CA GLY A 217 -0.71 15.29 16.81
C GLY A 217 0.60 14.84 16.16
N GLU A 218 1.64 14.59 16.95
CA GLU A 218 2.95 14.15 16.48
C GLU A 218 2.93 12.67 16.06
N THR A 219 3.57 12.35 14.95
CA THR A 219 3.83 10.97 14.53
C THR A 219 5.04 10.44 15.28
N LEU A 220 4.84 9.47 16.17
CA LEU A 220 5.87 8.90 17.03
C LEU A 220 6.64 7.76 16.35
N ALA A 221 5.97 6.99 15.51
CA ALA A 221 6.57 5.91 14.74
C ALA A 221 5.83 5.73 13.41
N ALA A 222 6.54 5.25 12.39
CA ALA A 222 5.98 4.94 11.09
C ALA A 222 6.68 3.73 10.47
N GLN A 223 5.91 2.84 9.86
CA GLN A 223 6.42 1.65 9.21
C GLN A 223 5.52 1.26 8.04
N GLY A 224 6.15 0.72 6.98
CA GLY A 224 5.43 0.16 5.85
C GLY A 224 5.67 -1.34 5.74
N ILE A 225 4.64 -2.06 5.38
CA ILE A 225 4.68 -3.51 5.13
C ILE A 225 4.01 -3.84 3.79
N MET A 226 4.23 -5.04 3.29
CA MET A 226 3.48 -5.54 2.14
C MET A 226 2.07 -5.95 2.55
N ASN A 227 1.09 -5.69 1.66
CA ASN A 227 -0.27 -6.15 1.87
C ASN A 227 -0.36 -7.66 1.58
N PRO A 228 -0.61 -8.51 2.58
CA PRO A 228 -0.63 -9.96 2.36
C PRO A 228 -1.78 -10.44 1.48
N GLN A 229 -2.77 -9.58 1.21
CA GLN A 229 -3.85 -9.88 0.26
C GLN A 229 -3.38 -10.00 -1.20
N ILE A 230 -2.12 -9.70 -1.51
CA ILE A 230 -1.49 -9.99 -2.82
C ILE A 230 -1.67 -11.48 -3.17
N SER A 231 -1.69 -12.37 -2.20
CA SER A 231 -1.98 -13.80 -2.40
C SER A 231 -3.36 -14.08 -3.04
N TYR A 232 -4.29 -13.13 -2.97
CA TYR A 232 -5.61 -13.19 -3.63
C TYR A 232 -5.63 -12.53 -5.02
N GLY A 233 -4.61 -11.76 -5.37
CA GLY A 233 -4.47 -11.09 -6.66
C GLY A 233 -3.58 -9.86 -6.54
N GLU A 234 -2.74 -9.62 -7.54
CA GLU A 234 -1.83 -8.47 -7.59
C GLU A 234 -2.59 -7.15 -7.77
N ASP A 235 -3.64 -7.15 -8.57
CA ASP A 235 -4.51 -6.02 -8.81
C ASP A 235 -5.89 -6.17 -8.13
N VAL A 236 -6.65 -5.08 -8.10
CA VAL A 236 -7.97 -5.02 -7.46
C VAL A 236 -8.94 -6.00 -8.08
N ILE A 237 -9.02 -6.08 -9.41
CA ILE A 237 -10.00 -6.91 -10.13
C ILE A 237 -9.71 -8.41 -9.95
N ALA A 238 -8.44 -8.80 -10.07
CA ALA A 238 -8.01 -10.18 -9.82
C ALA A 238 -8.35 -10.60 -8.38
N ARG A 239 -8.10 -9.72 -7.40
CA ARG A 239 -8.41 -9.93 -5.99
C ARG A 239 -9.90 -10.08 -5.74
N LEU A 240 -10.73 -9.14 -6.23
CA LEU A 240 -12.18 -9.21 -6.11
C LEU A 240 -12.73 -10.49 -6.73
N SER A 241 -12.27 -10.83 -7.94
CA SER A 241 -12.71 -12.05 -8.64
C SER A 241 -12.39 -13.33 -7.87
N ARG A 242 -11.21 -13.40 -7.22
CA ARG A 242 -10.83 -14.56 -6.41
C ARG A 242 -11.63 -14.64 -5.11
N VAL A 243 -11.83 -13.51 -4.42
CA VAL A 243 -12.67 -13.44 -3.22
C VAL A 243 -14.10 -13.90 -3.52
N SER A 244 -14.70 -13.39 -4.60
CA SER A 244 -16.07 -13.73 -5.00
C SER A 244 -16.27 -15.20 -5.37
N ARG A 245 -15.24 -15.87 -5.85
CA ARG A 245 -15.30 -17.30 -6.23
C ARG A 245 -15.05 -18.27 -5.08
N SER A 246 -14.49 -17.80 -3.98
CA SER A 246 -14.16 -18.63 -2.83
C SER A 246 -15.28 -18.57 -1.79
N PRO A 247 -15.81 -19.71 -1.29
CA PRO A 247 -16.86 -19.71 -0.25
C PRO A 247 -16.46 -18.97 1.05
N SER A 248 -15.16 -18.84 1.32
CA SER A 248 -14.62 -18.13 2.49
C SER A 248 -13.64 -17.03 2.09
N GLY A 249 -13.68 -16.57 0.83
CA GLY A 249 -12.70 -15.64 0.31
C GLY A 249 -12.72 -14.29 1.00
N ASP A 250 -13.90 -13.79 1.34
CA ASP A 250 -14.11 -12.55 2.11
C ASP A 250 -13.50 -12.64 3.51
N THR A 251 -13.74 -13.72 4.24
CA THR A 251 -13.21 -13.96 5.59
C THR A 251 -11.69 -14.16 5.55
N GLY A 252 -11.19 -14.92 4.58
CA GLY A 252 -9.74 -15.14 4.41
C GLY A 252 -8.99 -13.86 4.07
N ALA A 253 -9.51 -13.08 3.14
CA ALA A 253 -8.91 -11.81 2.74
C ALA A 253 -8.93 -10.78 3.89
N GLN A 254 -10.04 -10.69 4.65
CA GLN A 254 -10.11 -9.84 5.84
C GLN A 254 -9.09 -10.28 6.90
N LYS A 255 -9.05 -11.57 7.24
CA LYS A 255 -8.16 -12.11 8.26
C LYS A 255 -6.71 -11.72 7.99
N LEU A 256 -6.23 -11.87 6.74
CA LEU A 256 -4.87 -11.52 6.37
C LEU A 256 -4.53 -10.06 6.63
N VAL A 257 -5.42 -9.14 6.25
CA VAL A 257 -5.14 -7.71 6.41
C VAL A 257 -5.27 -7.28 7.87
N VAL A 258 -6.22 -7.84 8.62
CA VAL A 258 -6.39 -7.56 10.06
C VAL A 258 -5.16 -8.03 10.85
N GLU A 259 -4.69 -9.26 10.62
CA GLU A 259 -3.47 -9.78 11.26
C GLU A 259 -2.22 -8.98 10.88
N ALA A 260 -2.16 -8.45 9.66
CA ALA A 260 -1.06 -7.59 9.23
C ALA A 260 -1.10 -6.23 9.93
N ILE A 261 -2.29 -5.63 10.08
CA ILE A 261 -2.48 -4.36 10.82
C ILE A 261 -2.18 -4.56 12.31
N ASP A 262 -2.63 -5.66 12.93
CA ASP A 262 -2.33 -5.95 14.34
C ASP A 262 -0.82 -6.09 14.59
N ARG A 263 -0.11 -6.82 13.74
CA ARG A 263 1.36 -6.92 13.82
C ARG A 263 2.02 -5.56 13.63
N LEU A 264 1.60 -4.80 12.63
CA LEU A 264 2.13 -3.45 12.38
C LEU A 264 1.88 -2.52 13.58
N ALA A 265 0.71 -2.58 14.21
CA ALA A 265 0.40 -1.81 15.41
C ALA A 265 1.31 -2.20 16.59
N ALA A 266 1.53 -3.51 16.78
CA ALA A 266 2.44 -4.01 17.83
C ALA A 266 3.89 -3.57 17.58
N ASP A 267 4.38 -3.68 16.33
CA ASP A 267 5.72 -3.26 15.95
C ASP A 267 5.94 -1.75 16.18
N LEU A 268 4.97 -0.93 15.74
CA LEU A 268 5.00 0.53 15.95
C LEU A 268 4.98 0.90 17.44
N CYS A 269 4.17 0.21 18.24
CA CYS A 269 4.14 0.42 19.68
C CYS A 269 5.46 0.01 20.35
N ALA A 270 6.07 -1.09 19.92
CA ALA A 270 7.37 -1.54 20.44
C ALA A 270 8.49 -0.52 20.18
N MET A 271 8.46 0.24 19.07
CA MET A 271 9.45 1.28 18.78
C MET A 271 9.47 2.41 19.82
N ILE A 272 8.38 2.61 20.57
CA ILE A 272 8.24 3.68 21.56
C ILE A 272 7.91 3.14 22.95
N GLU A 273 8.13 1.85 23.21
CA GLU A 273 7.84 1.18 24.47
C GLU A 273 6.37 1.29 24.96
N ALA A 274 5.43 1.43 24.01
CA ALA A 274 3.99 1.45 24.26
C ALA A 274 3.35 0.07 24.01
N ARG A 275 2.03 -0.01 24.20
CA ARG A 275 1.22 -1.22 23.96
C ARG A 275 0.08 -0.93 23.00
N PRO A 276 -0.41 -1.91 22.23
CA PRO A 276 -1.59 -1.73 21.37
C PRO A 276 -2.84 -1.23 22.11
N GLU A 277 -2.99 -1.56 23.41
CA GLU A 277 -4.10 -1.08 24.24
C GLU A 277 -4.05 0.43 24.53
N ASN A 278 -2.94 1.11 24.23
CA ASN A 278 -2.84 2.57 24.27
C ASN A 278 -3.47 3.23 23.02
N ILE A 279 -3.73 2.46 21.95
CA ILE A 279 -4.34 2.95 20.70
C ILE A 279 -5.86 2.98 20.90
N VAL A 280 -6.42 4.16 21.02
CA VAL A 280 -7.84 4.37 21.35
C VAL A 280 -8.71 4.76 20.16
N GLU A 281 -8.08 5.07 19.03
CA GLU A 281 -8.73 5.39 17.76
C GLU A 281 -7.84 4.93 16.61
N ALA A 282 -8.44 4.37 15.57
CA ALA A 282 -7.77 4.04 14.33
C ALA A 282 -8.47 4.71 13.15
N VAL A 283 -7.69 5.10 12.14
CA VAL A 283 -8.21 5.57 10.84
C VAL A 283 -7.57 4.71 9.77
N VAL A 284 -8.38 4.15 8.88
CA VAL A 284 -7.90 3.41 7.72
C VAL A 284 -8.44 4.06 6.46
N VAL A 285 -7.52 4.52 5.60
CA VAL A 285 -7.82 4.96 4.24
C VAL A 285 -7.40 3.87 3.27
N GLY A 286 -8.02 3.80 2.11
CA GLY A 286 -7.72 2.85 1.05
C GLY A 286 -8.73 3.00 -0.07
N ASN A 287 -8.46 2.38 -1.22
CA ASN A 287 -9.43 2.35 -2.29
C ASN A 287 -10.71 1.58 -1.87
N THR A 288 -11.78 1.76 -2.62
CA THR A 288 -13.10 1.20 -2.25
C THR A 288 -13.07 -0.31 -2.06
N ALA A 289 -12.28 -1.05 -2.83
CA ALA A 289 -12.17 -2.50 -2.68
C ALA A 289 -11.45 -2.87 -1.37
N MET A 290 -10.36 -2.20 -1.03
CA MET A 290 -9.63 -2.42 0.24
C MET A 290 -10.52 -2.08 1.44
N HIS A 291 -11.28 -1.00 1.37
CA HIS A 291 -12.28 -0.63 2.38
C HIS A 291 -13.31 -1.74 2.59
N HIS A 292 -13.89 -2.28 1.49
CA HIS A 292 -14.90 -3.34 1.56
C HIS A 292 -14.34 -4.65 2.10
N LEU A 293 -13.12 -5.04 1.66
CA LEU A 293 -12.45 -6.25 2.16
C LEU A 293 -12.11 -6.15 3.64
N LEU A 294 -11.64 -4.99 4.11
CA LEU A 294 -11.35 -4.77 5.53
C LEU A 294 -12.61 -4.91 6.40
N LEU A 295 -13.72 -4.31 5.97
CA LEU A 295 -14.98 -4.32 6.71
C LEU A 295 -15.86 -5.55 6.40
N ARG A 296 -15.38 -6.46 5.55
CA ARG A 296 -16.13 -7.65 5.11
C ARG A 296 -17.48 -7.32 4.48
N LEU A 297 -17.53 -6.22 3.74
CA LEU A 297 -18.69 -5.85 2.97
C LEU A 297 -18.72 -6.62 1.63
N PRO A 298 -19.91 -6.82 1.02
CA PRO A 298 -20.02 -7.45 -0.29
C PRO A 298 -19.15 -6.77 -1.34
N VAL A 299 -18.46 -7.55 -2.19
CA VAL A 299 -17.53 -7.05 -3.21
C VAL A 299 -17.89 -7.46 -4.65
N ASP A 300 -18.84 -8.38 -4.84
CA ASP A 300 -19.22 -8.89 -6.17
C ASP A 300 -19.67 -7.79 -7.12
N GLN A 301 -20.42 -6.83 -6.61
CA GLN A 301 -20.94 -5.69 -7.37
C GLN A 301 -19.83 -4.69 -7.74
N LEU A 302 -18.71 -4.66 -6.99
CA LEU A 302 -17.54 -3.84 -7.37
C LEU A 302 -16.80 -4.41 -8.57
N GLY A 303 -16.86 -5.73 -8.78
CA GLY A 303 -16.27 -6.41 -9.94
C GLY A 303 -17.14 -6.40 -11.20
N ARG A 304 -18.32 -5.78 -11.17
CA ARG A 304 -19.29 -5.78 -12.27
C ARG A 304 -19.87 -4.38 -12.50
N SER A 305 -19.93 -3.99 -13.79
CA SER A 305 -20.58 -2.72 -14.13
C SER A 305 -22.03 -2.68 -13.59
N PRO A 306 -22.46 -1.58 -12.98
CA PRO A 306 -21.84 -0.25 -12.91
C PRO A 306 -20.90 0.00 -11.71
N PHE A 307 -20.28 -1.04 -11.12
CA PHE A 307 -19.24 -0.95 -10.08
C PHE A 307 -19.65 -0.18 -8.80
N VAL A 308 -20.88 -0.39 -8.35
CA VAL A 308 -21.47 0.37 -7.24
C VAL A 308 -21.01 -0.19 -5.88
N PRO A 309 -20.44 0.64 -4.98
CA PRO A 309 -20.07 0.19 -3.65
C PRO A 309 -21.30 -0.06 -2.75
N ALA A 310 -21.14 -0.92 -1.74
CA ALA A 310 -22.18 -1.13 -0.74
C ALA A 310 -22.40 0.11 0.14
N VAL A 311 -21.34 0.90 0.36
CA VAL A 311 -21.39 2.14 1.13
C VAL A 311 -20.36 3.13 0.60
N SER A 312 -20.73 4.40 0.52
CA SER A 312 -19.84 5.51 0.15
C SER A 312 -19.60 6.48 1.32
N GLY A 313 -20.51 6.53 2.31
CA GLY A 313 -20.34 7.39 3.47
C GLY A 313 -19.22 6.95 4.40
N PRO A 314 -18.71 7.85 5.27
CA PRO A 314 -17.74 7.48 6.29
C PRO A 314 -18.37 6.52 7.30
N MET A 315 -17.56 5.62 7.85
CA MET A 315 -18.03 4.65 8.86
C MET A 315 -17.21 4.74 10.13
N ASP A 316 -17.88 4.59 11.26
CA ASP A 316 -17.29 4.38 12.58
C ASP A 316 -17.71 2.99 13.07
N THR A 317 -16.76 2.12 13.34
CA THR A 317 -16.98 0.73 13.75
C THR A 317 -16.08 0.44 14.96
N LYS A 318 -16.52 -0.40 15.89
CA LYS A 318 -15.60 -0.86 16.96
C LYS A 318 -14.48 -1.71 16.33
N VAL A 319 -13.23 -1.48 16.77
CA VAL A 319 -12.07 -2.23 16.23
C VAL A 319 -12.25 -3.74 16.38
N ARG A 320 -12.86 -4.19 17.48
CA ARG A 320 -13.16 -5.60 17.74
C ARG A 320 -14.13 -6.24 16.76
N ASP A 321 -15.07 -5.45 16.19
CA ASP A 321 -16.06 -5.96 15.23
C ASP A 321 -15.40 -6.26 13.88
N VAL A 322 -14.25 -5.64 13.61
CA VAL A 322 -13.39 -5.93 12.45
C VAL A 322 -12.36 -7.02 12.78
N GLY A 323 -12.12 -7.29 14.06
CA GLY A 323 -11.16 -8.29 14.55
C GLY A 323 -9.78 -7.71 14.90
N LEU A 324 -9.63 -6.39 15.02
CA LEU A 324 -8.40 -5.73 15.47
C LEU A 324 -8.28 -5.72 17.00
N HIS A 325 -7.05 -5.90 17.49
CA HIS A 325 -6.70 -6.00 18.90
C HIS A 325 -6.00 -4.72 19.40
N LEU A 326 -6.79 -3.66 19.63
CA LEU A 326 -6.35 -2.37 20.17
C LEU A 326 -7.00 -2.13 21.55
N ALA A 327 -7.13 -0.87 21.98
CA ALA A 327 -7.87 -0.59 23.21
C ALA A 327 -9.30 -1.18 23.17
N PRO A 328 -9.82 -1.70 24.29
CA PRO A 328 -11.04 -2.52 24.31
C PRO A 328 -12.26 -1.86 23.65
N GLY A 329 -12.46 -0.56 23.86
CA GLY A 329 -13.57 0.22 23.30
C GLY A 329 -13.19 1.09 22.11
N ALA A 330 -11.97 0.95 21.55
CA ALA A 330 -11.48 1.76 20.45
C ALA A 330 -12.38 1.68 19.20
N TYR A 331 -12.34 2.74 18.41
CA TYR A 331 -13.06 2.84 17.15
C TYR A 331 -12.11 2.82 15.96
N LEU A 332 -12.57 2.21 14.88
CA LEU A 332 -12.03 2.33 13.54
C LEU A 332 -12.89 3.31 12.75
N HIS A 333 -12.28 4.35 12.22
CA HIS A 333 -12.92 5.27 11.28
C HIS A 333 -12.40 5.04 9.88
N THR A 334 -13.30 4.90 8.90
CA THR A 334 -12.97 4.93 7.48
C THR A 334 -13.58 6.18 6.86
N PRO A 335 -12.79 7.02 6.17
CA PRO A 335 -13.31 8.17 5.43
C PRO A 335 -14.23 7.74 4.28
N PRO A 336 -15.01 8.68 3.70
CA PRO A 336 -15.92 8.34 2.61
C PRO A 336 -15.17 7.87 1.36
N ASN A 337 -15.80 6.96 0.61
CA ASN A 337 -15.43 6.60 -0.75
C ASN A 337 -16.15 7.53 -1.75
N ILE A 338 -15.59 7.73 -2.93
CA ILE A 338 -16.17 8.55 -4.00
C ILE A 338 -16.98 7.67 -4.96
N ALA A 339 -16.37 6.56 -5.41
CA ALA A 339 -16.97 5.64 -6.39
C ALA A 339 -16.47 4.19 -6.20
N GLY A 340 -16.81 3.30 -7.09
CA GLY A 340 -16.47 1.87 -7.02
C GLY A 340 -14.97 1.58 -6.92
N PHE A 341 -14.12 2.43 -7.48
CA PHE A 341 -12.67 2.27 -7.43
C PHE A 341 -11.95 3.43 -6.74
N VAL A 342 -12.57 4.60 -6.64
CA VAL A 342 -12.00 5.79 -6.00
C VAL A 342 -12.43 5.84 -4.54
N GLY A 343 -11.49 5.60 -3.63
CA GLY A 343 -11.75 5.39 -2.21
C GLY A 343 -11.33 6.52 -1.30
N GLY A 344 -11.29 6.18 -0.02
CA GLY A 344 -10.89 7.08 1.06
C GLY A 344 -9.42 7.51 1.02
N ASP A 345 -8.55 6.77 0.34
CA ASP A 345 -7.15 7.13 0.07
C ASP A 345 -7.05 8.37 -0.83
N HIS A 346 -7.84 8.40 -1.93
CA HIS A 346 -7.90 9.56 -2.79
C HIS A 346 -8.48 10.80 -2.07
N VAL A 347 -9.54 10.61 -1.28
CA VAL A 347 -10.09 11.67 -0.42
C VAL A 347 -9.02 12.19 0.56
N ALA A 348 -8.25 11.29 1.16
CA ALA A 348 -7.17 11.63 2.08
C ALA A 348 -6.03 12.38 1.39
N MET A 349 -5.64 11.97 0.18
CA MET A 349 -4.64 12.64 -0.64
C MET A 349 -5.07 14.08 -0.99
N LEU A 350 -6.30 14.26 -1.46
CA LEU A 350 -6.84 15.58 -1.79
C LEU A 350 -6.93 16.49 -0.56
N LEU A 351 -7.25 15.92 0.61
CA LEU A 351 -7.28 16.63 1.89
C LEU A 351 -5.87 17.06 2.33
N ALA A 352 -4.89 16.17 2.22
CA ALA A 352 -3.50 16.42 2.63
C ALA A 352 -2.82 17.48 1.77
N THR A 353 -3.18 17.56 0.50
CA THR A 353 -2.65 18.50 -0.47
C THR A 353 -3.45 19.79 -0.58
N ASP A 354 -4.47 19.95 0.29
CA ASP A 354 -5.35 21.12 0.40
C ASP A 354 -6.05 21.49 -0.92
N MET A 355 -6.39 20.48 -1.73
CA MET A 355 -6.99 20.67 -3.06
C MET A 355 -8.27 21.50 -3.06
N PRO A 356 -9.19 21.41 -2.07
CA PRO A 356 -10.40 22.24 -2.06
C PRO A 356 -10.15 23.74 -1.98
N ARG A 357 -8.94 24.17 -1.58
CA ARG A 357 -8.57 25.60 -1.43
C ARG A 357 -7.60 26.07 -2.50
N ARG A 358 -7.20 25.20 -3.43
CA ARG A 358 -6.33 25.59 -4.54
C ARG A 358 -7.08 26.50 -5.52
N ASN A 359 -6.40 27.54 -5.94
CA ASN A 359 -6.84 28.43 -7.02
C ASN A 359 -6.22 27.99 -8.34
N GLY A 360 -6.79 28.41 -9.46
CA GLY A 360 -6.31 28.04 -10.79
C GLY A 360 -6.69 26.63 -11.19
N LEU A 361 -5.98 26.07 -12.16
CA LEU A 361 -6.16 24.71 -12.65
C LEU A 361 -5.01 23.83 -12.15
N VAL A 362 -5.32 22.86 -11.28
CA VAL A 362 -4.36 21.94 -10.69
C VAL A 362 -4.70 20.51 -11.08
N LEU A 363 -3.70 19.78 -11.56
CA LEU A 363 -3.78 18.35 -11.82
C LEU A 363 -3.16 17.59 -10.64
N ALA A 364 -3.89 16.67 -10.02
CA ALA A 364 -3.39 15.83 -8.94
C ALA A 364 -3.46 14.36 -9.33
N LEU A 365 -2.36 13.64 -9.12
CA LEU A 365 -2.25 12.22 -9.41
C LEU A 365 -1.80 11.47 -8.16
N ASP A 366 -2.45 10.36 -7.84
CA ASP A 366 -1.96 9.37 -6.89
C ASP A 366 -1.56 8.11 -7.68
N ILE A 367 -0.25 7.94 -7.89
CA ILE A 367 0.27 6.88 -8.76
C ILE A 367 0.61 5.65 -7.94
N GLY A 368 -0.25 4.63 -8.03
CA GLY A 368 -0.10 3.31 -7.44
C GLY A 368 -0.37 2.20 -8.45
N THR A 369 -0.81 1.02 -7.98
CA THR A 369 -1.28 -0.09 -8.82
C THR A 369 -2.50 0.34 -9.66
N ASN A 370 -3.41 1.13 -9.07
CA ASN A 370 -4.34 1.99 -9.79
C ASN A 370 -3.85 3.43 -9.65
N THR A 371 -4.18 4.26 -10.62
CA THR A 371 -3.84 5.69 -10.55
C THR A 371 -5.12 6.50 -10.51
N GLU A 372 -5.33 7.20 -9.41
CA GLU A 372 -6.39 8.17 -9.29
C GLU A 372 -5.90 9.53 -9.77
N VAL A 373 -6.68 10.14 -10.66
CA VAL A 373 -6.39 11.47 -11.21
C VAL A 373 -7.53 12.41 -10.86
N ALA A 374 -7.18 13.57 -10.33
CA ALA A 374 -8.13 14.65 -10.09
C ALA A 374 -7.72 15.92 -10.84
N LEU A 375 -8.68 16.60 -11.43
CA LEU A 375 -8.53 17.93 -11.96
C LEU A 375 -9.30 18.89 -11.07
N VAL A 376 -8.58 19.86 -10.53
CA VAL A 376 -9.12 20.86 -9.59
C VAL A 376 -9.14 22.21 -10.28
N ARG A 377 -10.31 22.83 -10.33
CA ARG A 377 -10.49 24.19 -10.87
C ARG A 377 -11.20 25.06 -9.85
N ASN A 378 -10.47 25.98 -9.24
CA ASN A 378 -11.00 26.88 -8.22
C ASN A 378 -11.79 26.15 -7.09
N GLY A 379 -11.27 25.01 -6.63
CA GLY A 379 -11.88 24.20 -5.58
C GLY A 379 -13.01 23.25 -6.02
N GLU A 380 -13.42 23.29 -7.30
CA GLU A 380 -14.24 22.24 -7.90
C GLU A 380 -13.35 21.08 -8.35
N ILE A 381 -13.75 19.85 -8.06
CA ILE A 381 -12.92 18.67 -8.25
C ILE A 381 -13.66 17.67 -9.13
N ALA A 382 -13.04 17.27 -10.23
CA ALA A 382 -13.43 16.11 -11.02
C ALA A 382 -12.36 15.02 -10.89
N SER A 383 -12.75 13.75 -10.76
CA SER A 383 -11.83 12.64 -10.56
C SER A 383 -12.17 11.43 -11.42
N VAL A 384 -11.14 10.68 -11.81
CA VAL A 384 -11.21 9.39 -12.51
C VAL A 384 -10.30 8.38 -11.82
N SER A 385 -10.55 7.09 -12.03
CA SER A 385 -9.60 6.00 -11.71
C SER A 385 -9.10 5.37 -12.99
N CYS A 386 -7.79 5.29 -13.12
CA CYS A 386 -7.09 4.72 -14.26
C CYS A 386 -6.57 3.33 -13.89
N ALA A 387 -6.98 2.30 -14.62
CA ALA A 387 -6.45 0.95 -14.47
C ALA A 387 -5.05 0.87 -15.08
N SER A 388 -4.06 1.49 -14.43
CA SER A 388 -2.66 1.53 -14.87
C SER A 388 -1.96 0.18 -14.72
N GLY A 389 -2.44 -0.67 -13.83
CA GLY A 389 -1.85 -1.97 -13.56
C GLY A 389 -0.51 -1.88 -12.82
N PRO A 390 0.09 -3.03 -12.45
CA PRO A 390 1.28 -3.08 -11.62
C PRO A 390 2.60 -3.01 -12.41
N ALA A 391 2.58 -2.63 -13.71
CA ALA A 391 3.79 -2.57 -14.54
C ALA A 391 4.86 -1.64 -13.96
N PHE A 392 4.46 -0.50 -13.40
CA PHE A 392 5.36 0.43 -12.70
C PHE A 392 5.84 -0.09 -11.33
N GLU A 393 5.30 -1.19 -10.84
CA GLU A 393 5.82 -1.91 -9.67
C GLU A 393 6.76 -3.06 -10.07
N GLY A 394 7.07 -3.19 -11.36
CA GLY A 394 7.92 -4.24 -11.94
C GLY A 394 7.19 -5.54 -12.27
N ALA A 395 5.89 -5.62 -12.01
CA ALA A 395 5.09 -6.78 -12.38
C ALA A 395 4.88 -6.85 -13.90
N HIS A 396 4.81 -8.07 -14.42
CA HIS A 396 4.71 -8.36 -15.87
C HIS A 396 5.90 -7.86 -16.73
N ILE A 397 6.96 -7.35 -16.10
CA ILE A 397 8.21 -6.94 -16.73
C ILE A 397 9.24 -8.05 -16.52
N LYS A 398 9.92 -8.49 -17.58
CA LYS A 398 10.84 -9.65 -17.57
C LYS A 398 11.88 -9.58 -16.44
N ASP A 399 12.64 -8.50 -16.39
CA ASP A 399 13.65 -8.24 -15.37
C ASP A 399 13.18 -7.18 -14.37
N GLY A 400 11.85 -6.99 -14.28
CA GLY A 400 11.20 -6.10 -13.32
C GLY A 400 11.31 -6.62 -11.89
N MET A 401 11.40 -5.70 -10.93
CA MET A 401 11.33 -6.00 -9.51
C MET A 401 10.81 -4.78 -8.75
N ARG A 402 10.33 -5.00 -7.54
CA ARG A 402 9.98 -3.90 -6.64
C ARG A 402 11.22 -3.15 -6.17
N ALA A 403 11.03 -1.91 -5.68
CA ALA A 403 12.12 -1.08 -5.19
C ALA A 403 12.77 -1.73 -3.94
N ALA A 404 13.92 -2.37 -4.16
CA ALA A 404 14.74 -3.06 -3.16
C ALA A 404 16.23 -2.89 -3.49
N PRO A 405 17.15 -3.15 -2.57
CA PRO A 405 18.59 -3.08 -2.85
C PRO A 405 18.97 -3.86 -4.11
N GLY A 406 19.82 -3.26 -4.96
CA GLY A 406 20.22 -3.81 -6.26
C GLY A 406 19.23 -3.56 -7.41
N ALA A 407 18.03 -3.03 -7.17
CA ALA A 407 17.15 -2.58 -8.24
C ALA A 407 17.71 -1.33 -8.93
N ILE A 408 17.81 -1.33 -10.24
CA ILE A 408 18.17 -0.14 -11.04
C ILE A 408 16.99 0.84 -10.90
N GLU A 409 17.25 2.00 -10.32
CA GLU A 409 16.26 3.06 -10.07
C GLU A 409 16.43 4.26 -10.99
N ARG A 410 17.62 4.45 -11.55
CA ARG A 410 17.96 5.51 -12.53
C ARG A 410 18.77 4.92 -13.64
N LEU A 411 18.56 5.44 -14.86
CA LEU A 411 19.27 4.98 -16.04
C LEU A 411 19.46 6.14 -17.03
N ARG A 412 20.66 6.20 -17.64
CA ARG A 412 20.95 7.08 -18.77
C ARG A 412 21.68 6.31 -19.86
N LEU A 413 21.35 6.61 -21.11
CA LEU A 413 22.08 6.11 -22.28
C LEU A 413 22.96 7.23 -22.81
N VAL A 414 24.28 7.05 -22.74
CA VAL A 414 25.29 8.01 -23.19
C VAL A 414 26.22 7.30 -24.16
N ASP A 415 26.30 7.76 -25.39
CA ASP A 415 27.19 7.24 -26.44
C ASP A 415 27.22 5.70 -26.56
N ASN A 416 26.05 5.05 -26.58
CA ASN A 416 25.86 3.59 -26.55
C ASN A 416 26.29 2.87 -25.26
N SER A 417 26.78 3.58 -24.26
CA SER A 417 27.01 3.05 -22.90
C SER A 417 25.81 3.33 -22.00
N ILE A 418 25.61 2.48 -21.01
CA ILE A 418 24.53 2.65 -20.04
C ILE A 418 25.15 3.00 -18.69
N GLU A 419 24.77 4.17 -18.20
CA GLU A 419 25.01 4.58 -16.84
C GLU A 419 23.77 4.28 -16.02
N TYR A 420 23.89 3.62 -14.87
CA TYR A 420 22.77 3.32 -14.00
C TYR A 420 23.11 3.48 -12.52
N GLN A 421 22.11 3.75 -11.73
CA GLN A 421 22.17 3.79 -10.29
C GLN A 421 21.26 2.72 -9.72
N THR A 422 21.77 1.95 -8.73
CA THR A 422 20.98 0.94 -8.02
C THR A 422 20.65 1.39 -6.61
N ILE A 423 19.51 0.97 -6.11
CA ILE A 423 19.12 1.20 -4.72
C ILE A 423 20.17 0.57 -3.79
N GLY A 424 20.69 1.38 -2.87
CA GLY A 424 21.72 0.96 -1.90
C GLY A 424 23.10 0.75 -2.49
N GLY A 425 23.36 1.12 -3.77
CA GLY A 425 24.66 0.95 -4.42
C GLY A 425 25.09 -0.52 -4.60
N GLN A 426 24.15 -1.46 -4.51
CA GLN A 426 24.40 -2.89 -4.66
C GLN A 426 24.52 -3.28 -6.14
N PRO A 427 25.18 -4.40 -6.47
CA PRO A 427 25.21 -4.94 -7.83
C PRO A 427 23.81 -5.05 -8.43
N PRO A 428 23.65 -4.77 -9.74
CA PRO A 428 22.34 -4.72 -10.37
C PRO A 428 21.69 -6.11 -10.41
N VAL A 429 20.42 -6.18 -9.99
CA VAL A 429 19.61 -7.40 -9.92
C VAL A 429 18.47 -7.37 -10.91
N GLY A 430 17.83 -6.20 -11.08
CA GLY A 430 16.70 -5.98 -11.99
C GLY A 430 16.35 -4.50 -12.03
N LEU A 431 15.15 -4.17 -12.55
CA LEU A 431 14.68 -2.79 -12.70
C LEU A 431 13.48 -2.56 -11.77
N CYS A 432 13.50 -1.52 -10.96
CA CYS A 432 12.27 -1.04 -10.32
C CYS A 432 11.53 -0.06 -11.25
N GLY A 433 10.32 0.32 -10.87
CA GLY A 433 9.44 1.12 -11.72
C GLY A 433 10.04 2.42 -12.25
N SER A 434 10.82 3.15 -11.42
CA SER A 434 11.50 4.37 -11.88
C SER A 434 12.57 4.05 -12.93
N GLY A 435 13.37 3.00 -12.72
CA GLY A 435 14.38 2.56 -13.69
C GLY A 435 13.76 2.05 -15.00
N ILE A 436 12.59 1.41 -14.93
CA ILE A 436 11.84 0.98 -16.13
C ILE A 436 11.37 2.18 -16.94
N LEU A 437 10.83 3.20 -16.26
CA LEU A 437 10.37 4.43 -16.90
C LEU A 437 11.54 5.20 -17.55
N ASP A 438 12.66 5.33 -16.83
CA ASP A 438 13.87 5.95 -17.35
C ASP A 438 14.41 5.19 -18.59
N ALA A 439 14.45 3.85 -18.53
CA ALA A 439 14.88 3.04 -19.66
C ALA A 439 14.03 3.31 -20.91
N MET A 440 12.70 3.32 -20.78
CA MET A 440 11.78 3.63 -21.88
C MET A 440 12.05 5.02 -22.47
N ALA A 441 12.20 6.04 -21.60
CA ALA A 441 12.46 7.41 -22.01
C ALA A 441 13.82 7.55 -22.73
N GLN A 442 14.88 6.96 -22.17
CA GLN A 442 16.22 7.02 -22.76
C GLN A 442 16.30 6.30 -24.12
N LEU A 443 15.65 5.14 -24.23
CA LEU A 443 15.60 4.40 -25.51
C LEU A 443 14.82 5.18 -26.57
N TYR A 444 13.77 5.90 -26.19
CA TYR A 444 13.02 6.77 -27.10
C TYR A 444 13.85 7.98 -27.54
N LEU A 445 14.51 8.67 -26.63
CA LEU A 445 15.37 9.82 -26.92
C LEU A 445 16.55 9.45 -27.82
N ALA A 446 17.10 8.25 -27.63
CA ALA A 446 18.19 7.72 -28.47
C ALA A 446 17.72 7.19 -29.85
N GLY A 447 16.42 7.22 -30.14
CA GLY A 447 15.87 6.71 -31.40
C GLY A 447 15.90 5.17 -31.50
N VAL A 448 16.17 4.47 -30.40
CA VAL A 448 16.12 3.00 -30.35
C VAL A 448 14.68 2.52 -30.27
N LEU A 449 13.80 3.30 -29.62
CA LEU A 449 12.34 3.13 -29.65
C LEU A 449 11.70 4.16 -30.56
N ASP A 450 10.80 3.74 -31.43
CA ASP A 450 9.96 4.65 -32.20
C ASP A 450 8.67 5.03 -31.40
N LYS A 451 7.87 5.94 -31.97
CA LYS A 451 6.60 6.38 -31.37
C LYS A 451 5.59 5.25 -31.13
N SER A 452 5.66 4.19 -31.92
CA SER A 452 4.80 3.02 -31.75
C SER A 452 5.28 2.07 -30.65
N GLY A 453 6.44 2.35 -30.04
CA GLY A 453 7.09 1.50 -29.05
C GLY A 453 7.85 0.31 -29.64
N ARG A 454 8.16 0.32 -30.93
CA ARG A 454 8.94 -0.73 -31.57
C ARG A 454 10.44 -0.50 -31.35
N LEU A 455 11.13 -1.56 -30.90
CA LEU A 455 12.60 -1.59 -30.82
C LEU A 455 13.20 -1.64 -32.20
N GLY A 456 13.99 -0.62 -32.54
CA GLY A 456 14.80 -0.53 -33.78
C GLY A 456 16.11 -1.32 -33.70
N ASP A 457 16.96 -1.15 -34.70
CA ASP A 457 18.28 -1.79 -34.73
C ASP A 457 19.28 -0.97 -33.92
N HIS A 458 19.99 -1.67 -33.00
CA HIS A 458 21.02 -1.08 -32.16
C HIS A 458 21.98 -2.18 -31.70
N PRO A 459 23.30 -1.90 -31.47
CA PRO A 459 24.27 -2.93 -31.05
C PRO A 459 23.87 -3.71 -29.78
N ARG A 460 23.11 -3.09 -28.86
CA ARG A 460 22.59 -3.74 -27.66
C ARG A 460 21.20 -4.39 -27.84
N VAL A 461 20.63 -4.34 -29.05
CA VAL A 461 19.38 -5.04 -29.37
C VAL A 461 19.69 -6.41 -29.93
N ARG A 462 19.14 -7.44 -29.30
CA ARG A 462 19.24 -8.83 -29.77
C ARG A 462 17.87 -9.50 -29.83
N SER A 463 17.78 -10.62 -30.52
CA SER A 463 16.59 -11.47 -30.55
C SER A 463 16.83 -12.70 -29.70
N ARG A 464 15.98 -12.97 -28.73
CA ARG A 464 16.01 -14.16 -27.90
C ARG A 464 14.60 -14.77 -27.84
N ALA A 465 14.49 -16.08 -28.08
CA ALA A 465 13.22 -16.78 -28.13
C ALA A 465 12.13 -16.12 -29.02
N GLY A 466 12.54 -15.52 -30.14
CA GLY A 466 11.64 -14.84 -31.08
C GLY A 466 11.18 -13.43 -30.64
N GLN A 467 11.66 -12.92 -29.52
CA GLN A 467 11.35 -11.58 -29.00
C GLN A 467 12.59 -10.68 -29.07
N ARG A 468 12.42 -9.42 -29.46
CA ARG A 468 13.49 -8.42 -29.39
C ARG A 468 13.63 -7.93 -27.95
N GLU A 469 14.88 -7.79 -27.52
CA GLU A 469 15.22 -7.25 -26.20
C GLU A 469 16.43 -6.31 -26.32
N PHE A 470 16.44 -5.25 -25.53
CA PHE A 470 17.58 -4.35 -25.37
C PHE A 470 18.33 -4.74 -24.09
N VAL A 471 19.63 -5.00 -24.21
CA VAL A 471 20.51 -5.39 -23.10
C VAL A 471 20.93 -4.15 -22.33
N LEU A 472 20.46 -4.01 -21.09
CA LEU A 472 20.82 -2.93 -20.18
C LEU A 472 22.13 -3.22 -19.45
N VAL A 473 22.26 -4.41 -18.86
CA VAL A 473 23.48 -4.89 -18.22
C VAL A 473 23.78 -6.27 -18.79
N SER A 474 24.97 -6.44 -19.36
CA SER A 474 25.37 -7.68 -20.03
C SER A 474 25.70 -8.80 -19.03
N GLU A 475 25.79 -10.04 -19.56
CA GLU A 475 26.25 -11.19 -18.79
C GLU A 475 27.68 -10.99 -18.29
N GLU A 476 28.54 -10.31 -19.07
CA GLU A 476 29.93 -10.02 -18.70
C GLU A 476 29.99 -9.01 -17.53
N GLU A 477 29.19 -7.95 -17.57
CA GLU A 477 29.08 -6.95 -16.51
C GLU A 477 28.48 -7.54 -15.20
N ARG A 478 27.91 -8.75 -15.26
CA ARG A 478 27.28 -9.46 -14.14
C ARG A 478 28.01 -10.73 -13.72
N ASP A 479 29.29 -10.85 -14.02
CA ASP A 479 30.12 -12.02 -13.68
C ASP A 479 29.50 -13.36 -14.14
N GLY A 480 28.93 -13.39 -15.36
CA GLY A 480 28.30 -14.57 -15.96
C GLY A 480 26.85 -14.83 -15.54
N ARG A 481 26.24 -13.98 -14.71
CA ARG A 481 24.80 -14.03 -14.42
C ARG A 481 23.99 -13.56 -15.64
N PRO A 482 22.71 -13.98 -15.80
CA PRO A 482 21.87 -13.57 -16.91
C PRO A 482 21.82 -12.04 -17.06
N ALA A 483 21.87 -11.54 -18.29
CA ALA A 483 21.75 -10.12 -18.59
C ALA A 483 20.42 -9.54 -18.06
N ILE A 484 20.44 -8.26 -17.68
CA ILE A 484 19.23 -7.49 -17.40
C ILE A 484 18.83 -6.80 -18.70
N CYS A 485 17.59 -7.03 -19.13
CA CYS A 485 17.09 -6.56 -20.41
C CYS A 485 15.72 -5.90 -20.25
N ILE A 486 15.36 -5.07 -21.22
CA ILE A 486 13.98 -4.65 -21.45
C ILE A 486 13.50 -5.24 -22.78
N THR A 487 12.38 -5.95 -22.77
CA THR A 487 11.85 -6.65 -23.94
C THR A 487 10.80 -5.82 -24.67
N GLN A 488 10.50 -6.22 -25.93
CA GLN A 488 9.39 -5.62 -26.67
C GLN A 488 8.03 -5.82 -25.95
N GLY A 489 7.88 -6.92 -25.20
CA GLY A 489 6.72 -7.18 -24.35
C GLY A 489 6.63 -6.19 -23.19
N ASP A 490 7.74 -5.95 -22.49
CA ASP A 490 7.82 -4.99 -21.39
C ASP A 490 7.44 -3.56 -21.85
N ILE A 491 7.92 -3.15 -23.03
CA ILE A 491 7.55 -1.85 -23.59
C ILE A 491 6.03 -1.74 -23.82
N ARG A 492 5.37 -2.82 -24.26
CA ARG A 492 3.92 -2.82 -24.44
C ARG A 492 3.16 -2.68 -23.11
N GLU A 493 3.60 -3.39 -22.07
CA GLU A 493 3.03 -3.25 -20.74
C GLU A 493 3.13 -1.81 -20.23
N LEU A 494 4.29 -1.18 -20.43
CA LEU A 494 4.49 0.23 -20.08
C LEU A 494 3.63 1.19 -20.91
N GLN A 495 3.45 0.91 -22.20
CA GLN A 495 2.56 1.71 -23.06
C GLN A 495 1.11 1.64 -22.59
N LEU A 496 0.65 0.46 -22.17
CA LEU A 496 -0.70 0.29 -21.63
C LEU A 496 -0.86 1.05 -20.31
N ALA A 497 0.08 0.90 -19.39
CA ALA A 497 0.06 1.55 -18.09
C ALA A 497 0.07 3.09 -18.20
N LYS A 498 1.03 3.66 -18.95
CA LYS A 498 1.12 5.11 -19.15
C LYS A 498 -0.06 5.65 -19.97
N GLY A 499 -0.55 4.84 -20.92
CA GLY A 499 -1.71 5.17 -21.74
C GLY A 499 -2.98 5.30 -20.93
N ALA A 500 -3.18 4.45 -19.92
CA ALA A 500 -4.31 4.54 -19.00
C ALA A 500 -4.29 5.87 -18.22
N ILE A 501 -3.13 6.24 -17.65
CA ILE A 501 -2.95 7.49 -16.91
C ILE A 501 -3.20 8.70 -17.83
N ARG A 502 -2.58 8.71 -18.99
CA ARG A 502 -2.72 9.79 -19.96
C ARG A 502 -4.15 9.95 -20.45
N THR A 503 -4.87 8.85 -20.65
CA THR A 503 -6.29 8.87 -21.02
C THR A 503 -7.14 9.51 -19.94
N GLY A 504 -6.89 9.17 -18.67
CA GLY A 504 -7.60 9.78 -17.55
C GLY A 504 -7.41 11.32 -17.52
N ILE A 505 -6.17 11.78 -17.73
CA ILE A 505 -5.86 13.21 -17.80
C ILE A 505 -6.64 13.87 -18.95
N ASN A 506 -6.59 13.28 -20.15
CA ASN A 506 -7.25 13.82 -21.33
C ASN A 506 -8.79 13.89 -21.16
N VAL A 507 -9.40 12.82 -20.62
CA VAL A 507 -10.85 12.78 -20.36
C VAL A 507 -11.27 13.86 -19.35
N LEU A 508 -10.47 14.08 -18.29
CA LEU A 508 -10.74 15.13 -17.32
C LEU A 508 -10.66 16.53 -17.96
N LEU A 509 -9.64 16.79 -18.76
CA LEU A 509 -9.51 18.08 -19.48
C LEU A 509 -10.67 18.30 -20.45
N GLU A 510 -11.00 17.30 -21.25
CA GLU A 510 -12.13 17.38 -22.19
C GLU A 510 -13.47 17.62 -21.48
N SER A 511 -13.73 16.88 -20.38
CA SER A 511 -14.99 16.97 -19.64
C SER A 511 -15.18 18.30 -18.93
N THR A 512 -14.08 18.99 -18.59
CA THR A 512 -14.10 20.29 -17.92
C THR A 512 -13.88 21.48 -18.88
N GLY A 513 -13.66 21.18 -20.17
CA GLY A 513 -13.39 22.22 -21.19
C GLY A 513 -12.07 22.95 -20.99
N CYS A 514 -11.09 22.33 -20.34
CA CYS A 514 -9.76 22.87 -20.08
C CYS A 514 -8.73 22.29 -21.07
N SER A 515 -7.62 22.99 -21.25
CA SER A 515 -6.47 22.54 -22.04
C SER A 515 -5.27 22.23 -21.15
N GLU A 516 -4.31 21.47 -21.66
CA GLU A 516 -3.08 21.16 -20.91
C GLU A 516 -2.29 22.41 -20.53
N GLN A 517 -2.27 23.40 -21.39
CA GLN A 517 -1.54 24.66 -21.17
C GLN A 517 -2.11 25.48 -20.00
N ASP A 518 -3.39 25.28 -19.69
CA ASP A 518 -4.06 25.95 -18.58
C ASP A 518 -3.65 25.38 -17.21
N ILE A 519 -3.01 24.19 -17.16
CA ILE A 519 -2.56 23.59 -15.92
C ILE A 519 -1.41 24.40 -15.31
N GLU A 520 -1.67 24.97 -14.15
CA GLU A 520 -0.71 25.79 -13.42
C GLU A 520 0.21 24.95 -12.53
N GLU A 521 -0.30 23.86 -11.98
CA GLU A 521 0.42 22.98 -11.06
C GLU A 521 0.04 21.52 -11.28
N VAL A 522 1.02 20.61 -11.13
CA VAL A 522 0.82 19.16 -11.14
C VAL A 522 1.34 18.57 -9.84
N VAL A 523 0.46 18.00 -9.04
CA VAL A 523 0.80 17.35 -7.77
C VAL A 523 0.85 15.85 -7.98
N ILE A 524 1.99 15.23 -7.66
CA ILE A 524 2.22 13.79 -7.82
C ILE A 524 2.40 13.16 -6.46
N ALA A 525 1.43 12.35 -6.06
CA ALA A 525 1.41 11.55 -4.85
C ALA A 525 1.64 10.06 -5.17
N GLY A 526 1.66 9.25 -4.12
CA GLY A 526 1.78 7.81 -4.17
C GLY A 526 3.22 7.30 -4.07
N ALA A 527 3.32 6.01 -3.74
CA ALA A 527 4.62 5.37 -3.50
C ALA A 527 5.51 5.37 -4.74
N PHE A 528 4.95 5.17 -5.93
CA PHE A 528 5.67 5.24 -7.19
C PHE A 528 5.93 6.70 -7.60
N GLY A 529 4.92 7.56 -7.48
CA GLY A 529 4.98 8.97 -7.90
C GLY A 529 6.14 9.76 -7.30
N SER A 530 6.60 9.38 -6.11
CA SER A 530 7.68 10.08 -5.39
C SER A 530 9.08 9.81 -5.93
N TYR A 531 9.26 8.73 -6.69
CA TYR A 531 10.59 8.31 -7.16
C TYR A 531 10.75 8.37 -8.68
N ILE A 532 9.68 8.62 -9.44
CA ILE A 532 9.78 8.77 -10.89
C ILE A 532 10.61 10.00 -11.26
N ASP A 533 11.29 9.91 -12.38
CA ASP A 533 11.82 11.09 -13.04
C ASP A 533 10.70 11.76 -13.85
N VAL A 534 10.36 13.00 -13.47
CA VAL A 534 9.28 13.76 -14.13
C VAL A 534 9.59 13.99 -15.60
N SER A 535 10.88 14.24 -15.94
CA SER A 535 11.30 14.44 -17.32
C SER A 535 11.11 13.18 -18.15
N SER A 536 11.43 12.01 -17.59
CA SER A 536 11.19 10.71 -18.24
C SER A 536 9.69 10.46 -18.44
N ALA A 537 8.86 10.78 -17.42
CA ALA A 537 7.40 10.65 -17.49
C ALA A 537 6.76 11.56 -18.55
N VAL A 538 7.25 12.78 -18.70
CA VAL A 538 6.84 13.72 -19.75
C VAL A 538 7.32 13.22 -21.12
N THR A 539 8.58 12.78 -21.20
CA THR A 539 9.19 12.28 -22.46
C THR A 539 8.42 11.09 -23.05
N VAL A 540 7.97 10.16 -22.21
CA VAL A 540 7.18 9.02 -22.71
C VAL A 540 5.70 9.37 -22.97
N GLY A 541 5.27 10.59 -22.67
CA GLY A 541 3.89 11.05 -22.83
C GLY A 541 2.92 10.52 -21.76
N MET A 542 3.43 10.14 -20.58
CA MET A 542 2.59 9.79 -19.43
C MET A 542 2.00 11.04 -18.79
N LEU A 543 2.82 12.06 -18.59
CA LEU A 543 2.44 13.36 -18.03
C LEU A 543 2.36 14.44 -19.12
N PRO A 544 1.60 15.52 -18.90
CA PRO A 544 1.51 16.65 -19.83
C PRO A 544 2.89 17.30 -20.07
N PRO A 545 3.18 17.82 -21.29
CA PRO A 545 4.44 18.49 -21.61
C PRO A 545 4.46 19.93 -21.06
N LEU A 546 4.55 20.06 -19.76
CA LEU A 546 4.60 21.33 -19.03
C LEU A 546 6.03 21.61 -18.51
N PRO A 547 6.36 22.87 -18.15
CA PRO A 547 7.58 23.21 -17.45
C PRO A 547 7.76 22.39 -16.18
N LEU A 548 8.97 21.88 -15.93
CA LEU A 548 9.23 20.93 -14.83
C LEU A 548 9.03 21.55 -13.44
N ASP A 549 9.11 22.86 -13.31
CA ASP A 549 8.85 23.62 -12.09
C ASP A 549 7.37 23.63 -11.65
N ARG A 550 6.45 23.24 -12.55
CA ARG A 550 5.03 23.05 -12.21
C ARG A 550 4.75 21.70 -11.53
N PHE A 551 5.70 20.77 -11.50
CA PHE A 551 5.51 19.44 -10.94
C PHE A 551 6.03 19.34 -9.50
N HIS A 552 5.17 18.89 -8.59
CA HIS A 552 5.45 18.76 -7.17
C HIS A 552 5.18 17.34 -6.69
N GLN A 553 6.24 16.63 -6.30
CA GLN A 553 6.14 15.29 -5.71
C GLN A 553 5.95 15.42 -4.19
N VAL A 554 4.87 14.83 -3.66
CA VAL A 554 4.43 15.06 -2.27
C VAL A 554 4.52 13.82 -1.36
N GLY A 555 5.01 12.72 -1.89
CA GLY A 555 5.15 11.48 -1.10
C GLY A 555 3.82 10.76 -0.85
N ASN A 556 3.74 10.03 0.26
CA ASN A 556 2.51 9.37 0.68
C ASN A 556 1.51 10.40 1.25
N ALA A 557 0.78 11.06 0.36
CA ALA A 557 -0.24 12.03 0.75
C ALA A 557 -1.49 11.35 1.33
N ALA A 558 -1.84 10.13 0.91
CA ALA A 558 -2.93 9.35 1.50
C ALA A 558 -2.67 9.07 2.99
N GLY A 559 -1.46 8.62 3.34
CA GLY A 559 -1.05 8.42 4.74
C GLY A 559 -1.01 9.74 5.54
N THR A 560 -0.62 10.86 4.92
CA THR A 560 -0.71 12.19 5.53
C THR A 560 -2.17 12.55 5.82
N GLY A 561 -3.07 12.35 4.85
CA GLY A 561 -4.50 12.58 5.02
C GLY A 561 -5.13 11.69 6.10
N ALA A 562 -4.73 10.43 6.20
CA ALA A 562 -5.16 9.53 7.26
C ALA A 562 -4.81 10.09 8.66
N ARG A 563 -3.58 10.62 8.83
CA ARG A 563 -3.16 11.30 10.07
C ARG A 563 -3.98 12.55 10.36
N LEU A 564 -4.31 13.36 9.35
CA LEU A 564 -5.16 14.54 9.50
C LEU A 564 -6.57 14.16 9.95
N VAL A 565 -7.16 13.14 9.35
CA VAL A 565 -8.48 12.60 9.72
C VAL A 565 -8.46 11.99 11.13
N LEU A 566 -7.36 11.37 11.53
CA LEU A 566 -7.19 10.81 12.87
C LEU A 566 -7.13 11.90 13.94
N THR A 567 -6.39 12.97 13.69
CA THR A 567 -6.08 13.99 14.69
C THR A 567 -7.06 15.17 14.73
N SER A 568 -8.00 15.26 13.78
CA SER A 568 -8.89 16.44 13.67
C SER A 568 -10.30 16.10 13.21
N MET A 569 -11.28 16.37 14.08
CA MET A 569 -12.71 16.32 13.75
C MET A 569 -13.07 17.29 12.62
N GLY A 570 -12.42 18.46 12.56
CA GLY A 570 -12.60 19.41 11.47
C GLY A 570 -12.19 18.82 10.13
N LYS A 571 -11.06 18.09 10.08
CA LYS A 571 -10.59 17.40 8.88
C LYS A 571 -11.45 16.21 8.47
N ARG A 572 -12.05 15.47 9.44
CA ARG A 572 -13.09 14.46 9.13
C ARG A 572 -14.29 15.08 8.43
N SER A 573 -14.80 16.18 8.96
CA SER A 573 -15.94 16.91 8.37
C SER A 573 -15.60 17.46 6.99
N GLU A 574 -14.40 18.00 6.81
CA GLU A 574 -13.90 18.51 5.53
C GLU A 574 -13.80 17.38 4.48
N ALA A 575 -13.23 16.23 4.84
CA ALA A 575 -13.15 15.04 3.99
C ALA A 575 -14.55 14.59 3.52
N GLN A 576 -15.52 14.55 4.44
CA GLN A 576 -16.90 14.19 4.13
C GLN A 576 -17.58 15.21 3.21
N ALA A 577 -17.40 16.49 3.46
CA ALA A 577 -17.97 17.54 2.64
C ALA A 577 -17.35 17.56 1.22
N MET A 578 -16.04 17.36 1.14
CA MET A 578 -15.31 17.29 -0.13
C MET A 578 -15.76 16.10 -0.97
N ALA A 579 -15.80 14.89 -0.42
CA ALA A 579 -16.19 13.69 -1.16
C ALA A 579 -17.57 13.78 -1.80
N ARG A 580 -18.53 14.48 -1.16
CA ARG A 580 -19.88 14.72 -1.72
C ARG A 580 -19.90 15.68 -2.91
N ARG A 581 -18.86 16.46 -3.11
CA ARG A 581 -18.76 17.49 -4.16
C ARG A 581 -17.88 17.05 -5.33
N ILE A 582 -17.10 15.98 -5.16
CA ILE A 582 -16.24 15.45 -6.21
C ILE A 582 -17.12 14.84 -7.31
N GLN A 583 -16.94 15.32 -8.53
CA GLN A 583 -17.54 14.75 -9.71
C GLN A 583 -16.71 13.56 -10.18
N TYR A 584 -17.22 12.35 -9.99
CA TYR A 584 -16.59 11.16 -10.55
C TYR A 584 -16.98 10.96 -12.01
N ILE A 585 -16.00 10.67 -12.86
CA ILE A 585 -16.20 10.37 -14.28
C ILE A 585 -15.76 8.92 -14.51
N GLU A 586 -16.71 8.09 -14.97
CA GLU A 586 -16.42 6.71 -15.34
C GLU A 586 -15.77 6.66 -16.73
N LEU A 587 -14.47 6.31 -16.77
CA LEU A 587 -13.69 6.34 -18.02
C LEU A 587 -14.27 5.46 -19.12
N THR A 588 -14.80 4.29 -18.77
CA THR A 588 -15.33 3.33 -19.77
C THR A 588 -16.57 3.83 -20.49
N THR A 589 -17.25 4.83 -19.95
CA THR A 589 -18.44 5.47 -20.55
C THR A 589 -18.13 6.82 -21.20
N ALA A 590 -16.88 7.30 -21.09
CA ALA A 590 -16.48 8.57 -21.68
C ALA A 590 -16.53 8.50 -23.22
N PRO A 591 -17.08 9.52 -23.89
CA PRO A 591 -17.05 9.58 -25.35
C PRO A 591 -15.61 9.45 -25.87
N GLN A 592 -15.42 8.69 -26.95
CA GLN A 592 -14.11 8.48 -27.60
C GLN A 592 -13.01 7.88 -26.69
N PHE A 593 -13.37 7.29 -25.54
CA PHE A 593 -12.41 6.65 -24.64
C PHE A 593 -11.42 5.74 -25.39
N HIS A 594 -11.91 4.91 -26.30
CA HIS A 594 -11.11 3.94 -27.03
C HIS A 594 -10.06 4.62 -27.94
N ASP A 595 -10.47 5.63 -28.68
CA ASP A 595 -9.57 6.37 -29.57
C ASP A 595 -8.53 7.19 -28.79
N THR A 596 -8.96 7.80 -27.67
CA THR A 596 -8.08 8.53 -26.75
C THR A 596 -7.05 7.59 -26.14
N PHE A 597 -7.47 6.38 -25.71
CA PHE A 597 -6.57 5.39 -25.14
C PHE A 597 -5.52 4.90 -26.18
N ILE A 598 -5.95 4.56 -27.40
CA ILE A 598 -5.03 4.11 -28.46
C ILE A 598 -3.98 5.20 -28.75
N LYS A 599 -4.38 6.47 -28.85
CA LYS A 599 -3.45 7.58 -29.05
C LYS A 599 -2.51 7.73 -27.85
N ALA A 600 -3.03 7.59 -26.64
CA ALA A 600 -2.28 7.73 -25.41
C ALA A 600 -1.25 6.59 -25.19
N THR A 601 -1.34 5.46 -25.88
CA THR A 601 -0.31 4.41 -25.82
C THR A 601 0.94 4.76 -26.63
N GLN A 602 0.88 5.70 -27.59
CA GLN A 602 2.05 6.13 -28.34
C GLN A 602 3.05 6.86 -27.42
N ILE A 603 4.35 6.74 -27.71
CA ILE A 603 5.43 7.36 -26.96
C ILE A 603 5.67 8.78 -27.49
N GLY A 604 5.81 9.75 -26.61
CA GLY A 604 6.11 11.15 -26.96
C GLY A 604 4.89 12.03 -27.14
#